data_09ca623aacc351cf8b347be6b5dfbc34
#
_entry.id   09ca623aacc351cf8b347be6b5dfbc34
#
_cell.length_a   1.000
_cell.length_b   1.000
_cell.length_c   1.000
_cell.angle_alpha   90.00
_cell.angle_beta   90.00
_cell.angle_gamma   90.00
#
_symmetry.space_group_name_H-M   'P 1'
#
loop_
_entity.id
_entity.type
_entity.pdbx_description
1 polymer ?
#
loop_
_entity_poly.entity_id
_entity_poly.type
_entity_poly.pdbx_seq_one_letter_code
_entity_poly.pdbx_strand_id
1 'polypeptide(L)'
;MIDKLIQKIQKTGAPVVVGLDPTMKFVPDHIRKAAFDEMGETLEGAAEAVWQFNKAIVDSTCDLIPAVKPQIAMYEQFGIPGLAAFKRTVDYCREKGLVVIGDVKRGDIGSTSAAYAAAHLGRVQVGSSLCAGFEEDFVTVNPYLGSDGVQPFIDVCREEKRGIFILVKTSNPSSGEFQDRLLRTGVTAGTAGEDAGGISFPDKPLYEGVGEKVAEWSEQLMGENGYSYIGAVVGATYPEQGRVLRRVMPKSFILVPGYGAQGGTGKDLIHFFDENRLGAIVNSSRGIIAAYQSGRYGKFGPEGFADASRQAVIDMITDIDQAFASVGR
;
A
#
# COMPACT_ATOMS: atom_id res chain seq x y z
N MET A 1 -1.13 12.56 -8.79
CA MET A 1 -1.48 11.10 -8.68
C MET A 1 -2.63 10.86 -7.70
N ILE A 2 -2.68 11.56 -6.57
CA ILE A 2 -3.78 11.39 -5.59
C ILE A 2 -5.15 11.67 -6.20
N ASP A 3 -5.27 12.72 -7.04
CA ASP A 3 -6.52 13.06 -7.70
C ASP A 3 -6.99 11.97 -8.68
N LYS A 4 -6.03 11.31 -9.38
CA LYS A 4 -6.32 10.13 -10.23
C LYS A 4 -6.86 8.97 -9.38
N LEU A 5 -6.29 8.72 -8.20
CA LEU A 5 -6.76 7.69 -7.29
C LEU A 5 -8.18 7.99 -6.80
N ILE A 6 -8.44 9.23 -6.38
CA ILE A 6 -9.76 9.68 -5.92
C ILE A 6 -10.81 9.53 -7.04
N GLN A 7 -10.51 10.00 -8.25
CA GLN A 7 -11.40 9.85 -9.41
C GLN A 7 -11.73 8.38 -9.69
N LYS A 8 -10.75 7.48 -9.53
CA LYS A 8 -10.99 6.04 -9.73
C LYS A 8 -11.85 5.43 -8.62
N ILE A 9 -11.62 5.81 -7.36
CA ILE A 9 -12.47 5.40 -6.23
C ILE A 9 -13.91 5.85 -6.48
N GLN A 10 -14.12 7.10 -6.89
CA GLN A 10 -15.45 7.63 -7.20
C GLN A 10 -16.10 6.91 -8.39
N LYS A 11 -15.31 6.58 -9.43
CA LYS A 11 -15.81 5.87 -10.61
C LYS A 11 -16.22 4.42 -10.31
N THR A 12 -15.45 3.71 -9.49
CA THR A 12 -15.74 2.32 -9.12
C THR A 12 -16.72 2.22 -7.95
N GLY A 13 -16.93 3.30 -7.20
CA GLY A 13 -17.67 3.28 -5.94
C GLY A 13 -16.97 2.50 -4.81
N ALA A 14 -15.72 2.09 -5.00
CA ALA A 14 -15.04 1.14 -4.13
C ALA A 14 -13.65 1.64 -3.70
N PRO A 15 -13.39 1.87 -2.40
CA PRO A 15 -12.08 2.23 -1.89
C PRO A 15 -11.21 0.96 -1.63
N VAL A 16 -11.16 0.04 -2.59
CA VAL A 16 -10.56 -1.30 -2.44
C VAL A 16 -9.28 -1.43 -3.26
N VAL A 17 -8.24 -2.01 -2.66
CA VAL A 17 -6.99 -2.40 -3.31
C VAL A 17 -6.84 -3.91 -3.26
N VAL A 18 -6.58 -4.52 -4.41
CA VAL A 18 -6.16 -5.93 -4.45
C VAL A 18 -4.65 -5.99 -4.23
N GLY A 19 -4.25 -6.59 -3.12
CA GLY A 19 -2.84 -6.88 -2.86
C GLY A 19 -2.38 -8.08 -3.69
N LEU A 20 -1.36 -7.86 -4.51
CA LEU A 20 -0.71 -8.90 -5.31
C LEU A 20 0.54 -9.39 -4.57
N ASP A 21 0.31 -10.24 -3.56
CA ASP A 21 1.33 -10.83 -2.67
C ASP A 21 1.44 -12.36 -2.98
N PRO A 22 1.81 -12.76 -4.23
CA PRO A 22 1.76 -14.15 -4.65
C PRO A 22 2.80 -15.00 -3.92
N THR A 23 2.38 -16.20 -3.52
CA THR A 23 3.29 -17.27 -3.12
C THR A 23 2.99 -18.49 -3.99
N MET A 24 3.96 -19.37 -4.20
CA MET A 24 3.75 -20.60 -4.99
C MET A 24 2.60 -21.48 -4.44
N LYS A 25 2.26 -21.32 -3.15
CA LYS A 25 1.11 -22.02 -2.51
C LYS A 25 -0.25 -21.49 -2.96
N PHE A 26 -0.30 -20.23 -3.43
CA PHE A 26 -1.53 -19.59 -3.91
C PHE A 26 -1.70 -19.73 -5.42
N VAL A 27 -0.65 -20.09 -6.15
CA VAL A 27 -0.71 -20.32 -7.60
C VAL A 27 -1.30 -21.72 -7.84
N PRO A 28 -2.43 -21.85 -8.58
CA PRO A 28 -3.03 -23.14 -8.90
C PRO A 28 -2.08 -24.08 -9.66
N ASP A 29 -2.25 -25.38 -9.47
CA ASP A 29 -1.38 -26.40 -10.03
C ASP A 29 -1.29 -26.34 -11.55
N HIS A 30 -2.40 -26.10 -12.24
CA HIS A 30 -2.42 -26.01 -13.70
C HIS A 30 -1.56 -24.85 -14.23
N ILE A 31 -1.52 -23.70 -13.53
CA ILE A 31 -0.64 -22.56 -13.91
C ILE A 31 0.82 -22.92 -13.62
N ARG A 32 1.10 -23.49 -12.42
CA ARG A 32 2.47 -23.89 -12.07
C ARG A 32 3.00 -24.92 -13.07
N LYS A 33 2.18 -25.93 -13.38
CA LYS A 33 2.56 -26.98 -14.32
C LYS A 33 2.85 -26.40 -15.70
N ALA A 34 1.98 -25.55 -16.23
CA ALA A 34 2.18 -24.92 -17.54
C ALA A 34 3.50 -24.14 -17.61
N ALA A 35 3.79 -23.32 -16.58
CA ALA A 35 5.03 -22.56 -16.51
C ALA A 35 6.28 -23.45 -16.35
N PHE A 36 6.19 -24.53 -15.58
CA PHE A 36 7.30 -25.45 -15.37
C PHE A 36 7.52 -26.41 -16.57
N ASP A 37 6.48 -26.77 -17.31
CA ASP A 37 6.60 -27.52 -18.55
C ASP A 37 7.34 -26.70 -19.63
N GLU A 38 7.21 -25.36 -19.62
CA GLU A 38 7.87 -24.45 -20.56
C GLU A 38 9.28 -24.03 -20.13
N MET A 39 9.46 -23.66 -18.84
CA MET A 39 10.67 -23.03 -18.31
C MET A 39 11.43 -23.87 -17.28
N GLY A 40 10.93 -25.09 -16.97
CA GLY A 40 11.47 -25.95 -15.93
C GLY A 40 11.09 -25.50 -14.51
N GLU A 41 11.44 -26.33 -13.52
CA GLU A 41 11.34 -25.99 -12.09
C GLU A 41 12.51 -25.08 -11.68
N THR A 42 12.49 -23.85 -12.20
CA THR A 42 13.54 -22.83 -12.07
C THR A 42 12.96 -21.54 -11.47
N LEU A 43 13.80 -20.56 -11.20
CA LEU A 43 13.34 -19.23 -10.78
C LEU A 43 12.56 -18.53 -11.89
N GLU A 44 12.90 -18.78 -13.16
CA GLU A 44 12.20 -18.30 -14.34
C GLU A 44 10.80 -18.90 -14.42
N GLY A 45 10.66 -20.23 -14.27
CA GLY A 45 9.38 -20.92 -14.26
C GLY A 45 8.48 -20.46 -13.10
N ALA A 46 9.06 -20.23 -11.91
CA ALA A 46 8.34 -19.70 -10.76
C ALA A 46 7.86 -18.26 -11.01
N ALA A 47 8.70 -17.41 -11.59
CA ALA A 47 8.37 -16.04 -11.93
C ALA A 47 7.26 -15.95 -12.99
N GLU A 48 7.30 -16.83 -14.01
CA GLU A 48 6.26 -16.92 -15.03
C GLU A 48 4.92 -17.37 -14.43
N ALA A 49 4.94 -18.39 -13.56
CA ALA A 49 3.75 -18.86 -12.87
C ALA A 49 3.10 -17.73 -12.02
N VAL A 50 3.90 -16.95 -11.31
CA VAL A 50 3.45 -15.77 -10.55
C VAL A 50 2.87 -14.71 -11.49
N TRP A 51 3.50 -14.44 -12.61
CA TRP A 51 3.00 -13.49 -13.60
C TRP A 51 1.63 -13.92 -14.17
N GLN A 52 1.47 -15.14 -14.60
CA GLN A 52 0.21 -15.65 -15.15
C GLN A 52 -0.92 -15.61 -14.11
N PHE A 53 -0.60 -15.96 -12.86
CA PHE A 53 -1.53 -15.87 -11.75
C PHE A 53 -2.02 -14.43 -11.51
N ASN A 54 -1.09 -13.47 -11.43
CA ASN A 54 -1.44 -12.06 -11.25
C ASN A 54 -2.26 -11.52 -12.41
N LYS A 55 -1.86 -11.86 -13.65
CA LYS A 55 -2.57 -11.43 -14.85
C LYS A 55 -4.03 -11.85 -14.83
N ALA A 56 -4.32 -13.10 -14.49
CA ALA A 56 -5.69 -13.60 -14.44
C ALA A 56 -6.52 -12.90 -13.34
N ILE A 57 -5.94 -12.63 -12.16
CA ILE A 57 -6.60 -11.89 -11.09
C ILE A 57 -6.91 -10.46 -11.53
N VAL A 58 -5.93 -9.77 -12.14
CA VAL A 58 -6.12 -8.41 -12.65
C VAL A 58 -7.22 -8.37 -13.72
N ASP A 59 -7.22 -9.31 -14.66
CA ASP A 59 -8.25 -9.40 -15.71
C ASP A 59 -9.66 -9.58 -15.13
N SER A 60 -9.79 -10.34 -14.03
CA SER A 60 -11.08 -10.61 -13.40
C SER A 60 -11.57 -9.50 -12.47
N THR A 61 -10.70 -8.55 -12.06
CA THR A 61 -11.04 -7.57 -11.02
C THR A 61 -10.86 -6.10 -11.41
N CYS A 62 -10.19 -5.82 -12.54
CA CYS A 62 -9.79 -4.46 -12.91
C CYS A 62 -10.96 -3.47 -13.15
N ASP A 63 -12.14 -3.95 -13.44
CA ASP A 63 -13.37 -3.15 -13.59
C ASP A 63 -14.02 -2.77 -12.25
N LEU A 64 -13.68 -3.48 -11.17
CA LEU A 64 -14.25 -3.32 -9.84
C LEU A 64 -13.42 -2.45 -8.90
N ILE A 65 -12.12 -2.30 -9.17
CA ILE A 65 -11.16 -1.70 -8.23
C ILE A 65 -10.43 -0.49 -8.81
N PRO A 66 -10.09 0.52 -8.00
CA PRO A 66 -9.27 1.67 -8.44
C PRO A 66 -7.77 1.35 -8.52
N ALA A 67 -7.28 0.38 -7.73
CA ALA A 67 -5.85 0.17 -7.55
C ALA A 67 -5.48 -1.26 -7.22
N VAL A 68 -4.22 -1.60 -7.46
CA VAL A 68 -3.54 -2.83 -7.00
C VAL A 68 -2.30 -2.48 -6.19
N LYS A 69 -1.85 -3.44 -5.35
CA LYS A 69 -0.66 -3.27 -4.52
C LYS A 69 0.25 -4.51 -4.61
N PRO A 70 1.15 -4.58 -5.59
CA PRO A 70 2.15 -5.64 -5.64
C PRO A 70 3.18 -5.48 -4.50
N GLN A 71 3.43 -6.58 -3.77
CA GLN A 71 4.41 -6.66 -2.70
C GLN A 71 5.75 -7.17 -3.26
N ILE A 72 6.74 -6.28 -3.38
CA ILE A 72 8.00 -6.59 -4.09
C ILE A 72 8.75 -7.79 -3.51
N ALA A 73 8.71 -8.02 -2.20
CA ALA A 73 9.39 -9.15 -1.57
C ALA A 73 8.94 -10.52 -2.12
N MET A 74 7.67 -10.62 -2.57
CA MET A 74 7.13 -11.85 -3.16
C MET A 74 7.69 -12.14 -4.54
N TYR A 75 8.34 -11.17 -5.14
CA TYR A 75 9.01 -11.27 -6.44
C TYR A 75 10.53 -11.32 -6.25
N GLU A 76 11.10 -10.49 -5.38
CA GLU A 76 12.55 -10.47 -5.07
C GLU A 76 13.08 -11.83 -4.65
N GLN A 77 12.27 -12.67 -3.97
CA GLN A 77 12.65 -14.03 -3.59
C GLN A 77 13.03 -14.93 -4.80
N PHE A 78 12.59 -14.58 -6.00
CA PHE A 78 12.91 -15.27 -7.24
C PHE A 78 14.05 -14.57 -8.03
N GLY A 79 14.79 -13.64 -7.40
CA GLY A 79 15.91 -12.92 -8.03
C GLY A 79 15.50 -12.07 -9.21
N ILE A 80 16.37 -12.01 -10.23
CA ILE A 80 16.13 -11.18 -11.43
C ILE A 80 14.86 -11.59 -12.19
N PRO A 81 14.56 -12.89 -12.43
CA PRO A 81 13.31 -13.30 -13.05
C PRO A 81 12.07 -12.80 -12.29
N GLY A 82 12.12 -12.83 -10.95
CA GLY A 82 11.04 -12.29 -10.12
C GLY A 82 10.88 -10.78 -10.26
N LEU A 83 11.96 -10.01 -10.27
CA LEU A 83 11.90 -8.55 -10.52
C LEU A 83 11.37 -8.23 -11.92
N ALA A 84 11.69 -9.04 -12.92
CA ALA A 84 11.12 -8.92 -14.26
C ALA A 84 9.60 -9.18 -14.24
N ALA A 85 9.14 -10.20 -13.49
CA ALA A 85 7.71 -10.47 -13.30
C ALA A 85 7.01 -9.34 -12.53
N PHE A 86 7.67 -8.72 -11.53
CA PHE A 86 7.17 -7.52 -10.85
C PHE A 86 6.95 -6.37 -11.84
N LYS A 87 7.96 -6.04 -12.64
CA LYS A 87 7.86 -4.98 -13.64
C LYS A 87 6.73 -5.26 -14.64
N ARG A 88 6.65 -6.50 -15.18
CA ARG A 88 5.55 -6.92 -16.07
C ARG A 88 4.18 -6.75 -15.40
N THR A 89 4.06 -7.07 -14.10
CA THR A 89 2.82 -6.90 -13.33
C THR A 89 2.45 -5.41 -13.20
N VAL A 90 3.42 -4.55 -12.89
CA VAL A 90 3.22 -3.09 -12.81
C VAL A 90 2.72 -2.54 -14.15
N ASP A 91 3.41 -2.86 -15.25
CA ASP A 91 3.07 -2.39 -16.59
C ASP A 91 1.65 -2.83 -16.98
N TYR A 92 1.34 -4.11 -16.80
CA TYR A 92 0.03 -4.65 -17.14
C TYR A 92 -1.11 -3.99 -16.34
N CYS A 93 -0.92 -3.77 -15.04
CA CYS A 93 -1.91 -3.09 -14.22
C CYS A 93 -2.13 -1.65 -14.70
N ARG A 94 -1.07 -0.95 -15.11
CA ARG A 94 -1.16 0.40 -15.69
C ARG A 94 -1.87 0.41 -17.05
N GLU A 95 -1.62 -0.57 -17.91
CA GLU A 95 -2.32 -0.76 -19.19
C GLU A 95 -3.83 -0.99 -18.97
N LYS A 96 -4.21 -1.76 -17.93
CA LYS A 96 -5.61 -1.91 -17.49
C LYS A 96 -6.18 -0.64 -16.84
N GLY A 97 -5.38 0.41 -16.74
CA GLY A 97 -5.77 1.70 -16.20
C GLY A 97 -5.86 1.74 -14.68
N LEU A 98 -5.36 0.76 -13.96
CA LEU A 98 -5.31 0.76 -12.49
C LEU A 98 -4.24 1.72 -11.96
N VAL A 99 -4.42 2.20 -10.73
CA VAL A 99 -3.34 2.82 -9.96
C VAL A 99 -2.50 1.71 -9.33
N VAL A 100 -1.18 1.81 -9.43
CA VAL A 100 -0.26 0.82 -8.87
C VAL A 100 0.44 1.38 -7.65
N ILE A 101 0.27 0.71 -6.50
CA ILE A 101 0.92 1.03 -5.23
C ILE A 101 2.02 -0.02 -4.99
N GLY A 102 3.27 0.32 -5.23
CA GLY A 102 4.40 -0.57 -4.92
C GLY A 102 4.58 -0.70 -3.41
N ASP A 103 4.35 -1.91 -2.87
CA ASP A 103 4.62 -2.17 -1.45
C ASP A 103 6.08 -2.57 -1.26
N VAL A 104 6.97 -1.57 -1.25
CA VAL A 104 8.42 -1.72 -1.32
C VAL A 104 9.12 -1.38 -0.01
N LYS A 105 8.47 -0.60 0.85
CA LYS A 105 8.95 -0.19 2.18
C LYS A 105 10.42 0.27 2.19
N ARG A 106 10.82 1.06 1.17
CA ARG A 106 12.19 1.57 1.08
C ARG A 106 12.46 2.62 2.15
N GLY A 107 13.70 2.70 2.57
CA GLY A 107 14.18 3.69 3.53
C GLY A 107 15.70 3.66 3.55
N ASP A 108 16.30 4.85 3.27
CA ASP A 108 17.72 5.13 3.32
C ASP A 108 17.90 6.65 3.46
N ILE A 109 19.08 7.19 3.33
CA ILE A 109 19.35 8.63 3.42
C ILE A 109 19.98 9.18 2.14
N GLY A 110 19.80 10.50 1.93
CA GLY A 110 20.52 11.26 0.89
C GLY A 110 20.43 10.63 -0.50
N SER A 111 21.57 10.46 -1.15
CA SER A 111 21.66 9.95 -2.53
C SER A 111 21.17 8.52 -2.69
N THR A 112 21.30 7.67 -1.66
CA THR A 112 20.79 6.28 -1.69
C THR A 112 19.26 6.29 -1.69
N SER A 113 18.63 7.12 -0.84
CA SER A 113 17.18 7.29 -0.86
C SER A 113 16.69 7.85 -2.19
N ALA A 114 17.42 8.82 -2.78
CA ALA A 114 17.12 9.36 -4.10
C ALA A 114 17.20 8.29 -5.20
N ALA A 115 18.17 7.36 -5.12
CA ALA A 115 18.27 6.27 -6.07
C ALA A 115 17.06 5.31 -5.98
N TYR A 116 16.59 4.98 -4.76
CA TYR A 116 15.35 4.22 -4.59
C TYR A 116 14.13 4.96 -5.15
N ALA A 117 14.01 6.26 -4.86
CA ALA A 117 12.91 7.08 -5.36
C ALA A 117 12.89 7.14 -6.90
N ALA A 118 14.06 7.33 -7.53
CA ALA A 118 14.20 7.34 -8.99
C ALA A 118 13.84 5.97 -9.60
N ALA A 119 14.28 4.86 -8.98
CA ALA A 119 14.02 3.51 -9.48
C ALA A 119 12.54 3.16 -9.52
N HIS A 120 11.78 3.59 -8.51
CA HIS A 120 10.36 3.25 -8.36
C HIS A 120 9.42 4.28 -8.97
N LEU A 121 9.65 5.56 -8.72
CA LEU A 121 8.71 6.62 -9.04
C LEU A 121 9.22 7.59 -10.13
N GLY A 122 10.53 7.64 -10.32
CA GLY A 122 11.18 8.65 -11.13
C GLY A 122 11.79 8.14 -12.41
N ARG A 123 12.83 8.84 -12.84
CA ARG A 123 13.61 8.54 -14.05
C ARG A 123 15.10 8.67 -13.75
N VAL A 124 15.89 7.91 -14.48
CA VAL A 124 17.35 7.88 -14.38
C VAL A 124 17.94 8.39 -15.69
N GLN A 125 18.89 9.31 -15.59
CA GLN A 125 19.66 9.77 -16.74
C GLN A 125 20.64 8.68 -17.19
N VAL A 126 20.49 8.20 -18.42
CA VAL A 126 21.37 7.23 -19.07
C VAL A 126 21.90 7.83 -20.36
N GLY A 127 23.12 8.34 -20.36
CA GLY A 127 23.64 9.11 -21.48
C GLY A 127 22.78 10.37 -21.73
N SER A 128 22.20 10.51 -22.91
CA SER A 128 21.30 11.62 -23.27
C SER A 128 19.82 11.32 -22.99
N SER A 129 19.46 10.12 -22.50
CA SER A 129 18.08 9.68 -22.33
C SER A 129 17.66 9.64 -20.87
N LEU A 130 16.39 9.94 -20.59
CA LEU A 130 15.73 9.72 -19.33
C LEU A 130 14.95 8.41 -19.38
N CYS A 131 15.37 7.42 -18.59
CA CYS A 131 14.80 6.08 -18.55
C CYS A 131 14.01 5.86 -17.25
N ALA A 132 12.81 5.32 -17.36
CA ALA A 132 12.01 4.92 -16.21
C ALA A 132 12.41 3.53 -15.73
N GLY A 133 12.30 3.30 -14.41
CA GLY A 133 12.52 2.01 -13.78
C GLY A 133 11.23 1.18 -13.66
N PHE A 134 10.74 1.01 -12.45
CA PHE A 134 9.54 0.21 -12.18
C PHE A 134 8.22 0.92 -12.49
N GLU A 135 8.17 2.26 -12.34
CA GLU A 135 7.05 3.12 -12.73
C GLU A 135 5.75 2.93 -11.94
N GLU A 136 5.82 2.60 -10.67
CA GLU A 136 4.64 2.62 -9.81
C GLU A 136 4.07 4.04 -9.67
N ASP A 137 2.79 4.14 -9.36
CA ASP A 137 2.09 5.41 -9.13
C ASP A 137 2.30 5.93 -7.69
N PHE A 138 2.37 5.01 -6.73
CA PHE A 138 2.72 5.23 -5.33
C PHE A 138 3.67 4.15 -4.85
N VAL A 139 4.45 4.45 -3.79
CA VAL A 139 5.23 3.44 -3.07
C VAL A 139 5.12 3.61 -1.56
N THR A 140 5.37 2.53 -0.82
CA THR A 140 5.47 2.59 0.64
C THR A 140 6.89 2.94 1.07
N VAL A 141 7.02 3.81 2.09
CA VAL A 141 8.30 4.34 2.57
C VAL A 141 8.39 4.17 4.09
N ASN A 142 9.56 3.75 4.58
CA ASN A 142 9.85 3.66 5.99
C ASN A 142 10.40 5.02 6.51
N PRO A 143 9.76 5.65 7.51
CA PRO A 143 10.15 6.97 7.99
C PRO A 143 11.25 6.96 9.05
N TYR A 144 11.77 5.80 9.45
CA TYR A 144 12.64 5.65 10.61
C TYR A 144 13.90 6.53 10.58
N LEU A 145 14.40 6.85 9.38
CA LEU A 145 15.57 7.71 9.18
C LEU A 145 15.20 9.22 9.05
N GLY A 146 13.95 9.57 9.32
CA GLY A 146 13.51 10.97 9.35
C GLY A 146 13.41 11.62 7.96
N SER A 147 13.51 12.96 7.94
CA SER A 147 13.35 13.75 6.72
C SER A 147 14.42 13.44 5.67
N ASP A 148 15.63 13.11 6.07
CA ASP A 148 16.72 12.76 5.14
C ASP A 148 16.36 11.50 4.30
N GLY A 149 15.52 10.61 4.86
CA GLY A 149 15.05 9.43 4.16
C GLY A 149 13.81 9.69 3.31
N VAL A 150 12.92 10.57 3.75
CA VAL A 150 11.60 10.79 3.12
C VAL A 150 11.66 11.89 2.05
N GLN A 151 12.43 12.95 2.26
CA GLN A 151 12.48 14.12 1.36
C GLN A 151 12.85 13.76 -0.09
N PRO A 152 13.84 12.88 -0.37
CA PRO A 152 14.15 12.48 -1.74
C PRO A 152 12.95 11.84 -2.49
N PHE A 153 12.09 11.10 -1.80
CA PHE A 153 10.85 10.58 -2.39
C PHE A 153 9.83 11.70 -2.66
N ILE A 154 9.70 12.68 -1.75
CA ILE A 154 8.80 13.83 -1.94
C ILE A 154 9.23 14.65 -3.16
N ASP A 155 10.54 14.85 -3.35
CA ASP A 155 11.08 15.61 -4.47
C ASP A 155 10.76 14.93 -5.80
N VAL A 156 10.98 13.61 -5.92
CA VAL A 156 10.58 12.84 -7.11
C VAL A 156 9.06 12.83 -7.30
N CYS A 157 8.26 12.74 -6.22
CA CYS A 157 6.81 12.84 -6.31
C CYS A 157 6.35 14.18 -6.90
N ARG A 158 7.03 15.28 -6.57
CA ARG A 158 6.74 16.60 -7.10
C ARG A 158 7.05 16.69 -8.60
N GLU A 159 8.20 16.17 -9.01
CA GLU A 159 8.67 16.18 -10.40
C GLU A 159 7.81 15.30 -11.32
N GLU A 160 7.54 14.06 -10.89
CA GLU A 160 6.88 13.03 -11.69
C GLU A 160 5.36 12.88 -11.41
N LYS A 161 4.82 13.73 -10.54
CA LYS A 161 3.41 13.69 -10.09
C LYS A 161 3.01 12.32 -9.51
N ARG A 162 3.92 11.69 -8.78
CA ARG A 162 3.74 10.41 -8.07
C ARG A 162 3.38 10.66 -6.61
N GLY A 163 3.18 9.59 -5.83
CA GLY A 163 2.91 9.71 -4.41
C GLY A 163 3.59 8.65 -3.56
N ILE A 164 3.51 8.81 -2.25
CA ILE A 164 4.04 7.86 -1.27
C ILE A 164 3.04 7.59 -0.15
N PHE A 165 3.14 6.38 0.45
CA PHE A 165 2.50 6.03 1.71
C PHE A 165 3.56 5.71 2.76
N ILE A 166 3.62 6.52 3.81
CA ILE A 166 4.62 6.41 4.87
C ILE A 166 4.09 5.48 5.98
N LEU A 167 4.93 4.56 6.47
CA LEU A 167 4.55 3.65 7.56
C LEU A 167 4.34 4.44 8.86
N VAL A 168 3.13 4.39 9.45
CA VAL A 168 2.78 5.09 10.69
C VAL A 168 2.39 4.10 11.78
N LYS A 169 1.33 3.30 11.56
CA LYS A 169 0.94 2.21 12.47
C LYS A 169 0.68 0.95 11.65
N THR A 170 1.59 0.00 11.74
CA THR A 170 1.53 -1.22 10.93
C THR A 170 0.65 -2.29 11.58
N SER A 171 0.07 -3.19 10.77
CA SER A 171 -0.94 -4.15 11.22
C SER A 171 -0.39 -5.40 11.93
N ASN A 172 0.94 -5.58 11.95
CA ASN A 172 1.58 -6.75 12.58
C ASN A 172 1.54 -6.69 14.12
N PRO A 173 1.42 -7.83 14.82
CA PRO A 173 1.34 -7.88 16.28
C PRO A 173 2.50 -7.19 16.99
N SER A 174 3.75 -7.38 16.52
CA SER A 174 4.95 -6.80 17.12
C SER A 174 5.11 -5.29 16.87
N SER A 175 4.17 -4.64 16.18
CA SER A 175 4.23 -3.18 15.95
C SER A 175 4.29 -2.39 17.26
N GLY A 176 3.68 -2.91 18.33
CA GLY A 176 3.68 -2.27 19.64
C GLY A 176 5.05 -2.19 20.33
N GLU A 177 6.02 -3.03 19.93
CA GLU A 177 7.36 -3.00 20.51
C GLU A 177 8.04 -1.62 20.37
N PHE A 178 7.76 -0.91 19.28
CA PHE A 178 8.27 0.43 19.01
C PHE A 178 7.14 1.45 18.86
N GLN A 179 6.13 1.17 18.06
CA GLN A 179 5.15 2.17 17.62
C GLN A 179 4.25 2.66 18.77
N ASP A 180 4.03 1.83 19.80
CA ASP A 180 3.23 2.20 20.99
C ASP A 180 4.07 2.76 22.14
N ARG A 181 5.40 2.89 21.98
CA ARG A 181 6.26 3.51 22.98
C ARG A 181 5.95 5.00 23.09
N LEU A 182 5.90 5.49 24.34
CA LEU A 182 5.64 6.90 24.61
C LEU A 182 6.87 7.76 24.32
N LEU A 183 6.66 8.82 23.59
CA LEU A 183 7.62 9.88 23.34
C LEU A 183 7.41 10.98 24.37
N ARG A 184 8.50 11.46 24.98
CA ARG A 184 8.51 12.75 25.68
C ARG A 184 8.51 13.87 24.65
N THR A 185 7.41 14.62 24.58
CA THR A 185 7.31 15.74 23.65
C THR A 185 8.15 16.93 24.16
N GLY A 186 8.94 17.52 23.24
CA GLY A 186 9.80 18.68 23.57
C GLY A 186 11.25 18.34 23.96
N VAL A 187 11.65 17.05 24.02
CA VAL A 187 13.03 16.65 24.34
C VAL A 187 13.58 15.80 23.19
N THR A 188 14.63 16.27 22.52
CA THR A 188 15.48 15.45 21.66
C THR A 188 16.69 14.96 22.46
N ALA A 189 17.18 13.75 22.18
CA ALA A 189 18.25 13.10 22.94
C ALA A 189 19.58 13.89 23.00
N GLY A 190 19.76 14.93 22.20
CA GLY A 190 20.92 15.81 22.21
C GLY A 190 20.76 17.11 23.01
N THR A 191 19.56 17.39 23.55
CA THR A 191 19.26 18.64 24.28
C THR A 191 18.92 18.41 25.75
N ALA A 192 19.17 17.22 26.28
CA ALA A 192 18.95 16.91 27.69
C ALA A 192 20.02 17.62 28.57
N GLY A 193 19.86 18.91 28.82
CA GLY A 193 20.84 19.65 29.63
C GLY A 193 20.43 21.04 30.11
N GLU A 194 19.32 21.61 29.66
CA GLU A 194 18.85 22.88 30.20
C GLU A 194 17.33 22.84 30.41
N ASP A 195 16.89 23.28 31.59
CA ASP A 195 15.50 23.47 31.98
C ASP A 195 14.74 24.28 30.92
N ALA A 196 14.09 23.61 29.97
CA ALA A 196 13.05 24.23 29.15
C ALA A 196 11.86 24.47 30.08
N GLY A 197 11.69 25.71 30.50
CA GLY A 197 10.71 26.16 31.49
C GLY A 197 9.31 25.60 31.23
N GLY A 198 8.85 24.71 32.06
CA GLY A 198 7.52 24.55 32.59
C GLY A 198 6.36 24.18 31.66
N ILE A 199 6.52 23.90 30.38
CA ILE A 199 5.43 23.40 29.54
C ILE A 199 5.62 21.91 29.31
N SER A 200 4.97 21.09 30.16
CA SER A 200 4.86 19.66 29.96
C SER A 200 3.78 19.38 28.92
N PHE A 201 4.16 18.97 27.74
CA PHE A 201 3.21 18.36 26.80
C PHE A 201 2.96 16.91 27.22
N PRO A 202 1.72 16.39 27.07
CA PRO A 202 1.43 15.00 27.40
C PRO A 202 2.26 14.05 26.54
N ASP A 203 2.77 12.99 27.17
CA ASP A 203 3.43 11.90 26.45
C ASP A 203 2.48 11.32 25.39
N LYS A 204 2.97 11.06 24.18
CA LYS A 204 2.22 10.46 23.09
C LYS A 204 2.97 9.27 22.50
N PRO A 205 2.25 8.27 21.94
CA PRO A 205 2.91 7.12 21.34
C PRO A 205 3.69 7.52 20.06
N LEU A 206 4.75 6.75 19.77
CA LEU A 206 5.61 7.00 18.60
C LEU A 206 4.81 7.10 17.31
N TYR A 207 3.79 6.23 17.09
CA TYR A 207 2.98 6.26 15.86
C TYR A 207 2.27 7.62 15.67
N GLU A 208 1.84 8.27 16.76
CA GLU A 208 1.20 9.58 16.70
C GLU A 208 2.20 10.68 16.34
N GLY A 209 3.41 10.63 16.93
CA GLY A 209 4.50 11.54 16.55
C GLY A 209 4.93 11.38 15.08
N VAL A 210 4.96 10.15 14.56
CA VAL A 210 5.20 9.89 13.13
C VAL A 210 4.04 10.44 12.29
N GLY A 211 2.78 10.26 12.73
CA GLY A 211 1.61 10.82 12.07
C GLY A 211 1.65 12.34 11.94
N GLU A 212 2.05 13.05 13.02
CA GLU A 212 2.26 14.51 12.97
C GLU A 212 3.33 14.90 11.95
N LYS A 213 4.41 14.13 11.88
CA LYS A 213 5.45 14.39 10.89
C LYS A 213 4.97 14.13 9.46
N VAL A 214 4.13 13.11 9.25
CA VAL A 214 3.47 12.88 7.96
C VAL A 214 2.53 14.04 7.61
N ALA A 215 1.78 14.57 8.56
CA ALA A 215 0.94 15.75 8.34
C ALA A 215 1.75 16.97 7.91
N GLU A 216 2.90 17.22 8.55
CA GLU A 216 3.84 18.28 8.16
C GLU A 216 4.38 18.07 6.72
N TRP A 217 4.85 16.86 6.40
CA TRP A 217 5.34 16.56 5.05
C TRP A 217 4.23 16.68 4.00
N SER A 218 2.99 16.36 4.37
CA SER A 218 1.84 16.38 3.46
C SER A 218 1.52 17.78 2.91
N GLU A 219 1.80 18.83 3.67
CA GLU A 219 1.60 20.22 3.23
C GLU A 219 2.48 20.59 2.02
N GLN A 220 3.57 19.88 1.78
CA GLN A 220 4.51 20.19 0.69
C GLN A 220 3.98 19.86 -0.70
N LEU A 221 2.98 18.95 -0.81
CA LEU A 221 2.52 18.46 -2.11
C LEU A 221 1.04 18.08 -2.07
N MET A 222 0.19 19.08 -2.25
CA MET A 222 -1.28 18.95 -2.23
C MET A 222 -1.85 18.69 -3.62
N GLY A 223 -2.86 17.83 -3.71
CA GLY A 223 -3.70 17.63 -4.89
C GLY A 223 -4.89 18.58 -4.93
N GLU A 224 -5.64 18.52 -6.03
CA GLU A 224 -6.80 19.40 -6.30
C GLU A 224 -8.01 19.08 -5.41
N ASN A 225 -8.13 17.83 -4.95
CA ASN A 225 -9.24 17.36 -4.12
C ASN A 225 -9.01 17.55 -2.61
N GLY A 226 -8.03 18.37 -2.21
CA GLY A 226 -7.75 18.66 -0.80
C GLY A 226 -6.94 17.57 -0.06
N TYR A 227 -6.51 16.53 -0.75
CA TYR A 227 -5.62 15.51 -0.23
C TYR A 227 -4.20 15.63 -0.78
N SER A 228 -3.23 15.24 0.05
CA SER A 228 -1.81 15.26 -0.33
C SER A 228 -1.42 14.02 -1.14
N TYR A 229 -0.37 14.15 -1.94
CA TYR A 229 0.34 13.03 -2.57
C TYR A 229 1.12 12.20 -1.55
N ILE A 230 1.25 12.71 -0.31
CA ILE A 230 1.95 12.07 0.80
C ILE A 230 0.90 11.51 1.75
N GLY A 231 0.75 10.21 1.73
CA GLY A 231 -0.17 9.45 2.55
C GLY A 231 0.51 8.67 3.67
N ALA A 232 -0.27 7.89 4.39
CA ALA A 232 0.15 7.07 5.51
C ALA A 232 -0.31 5.62 5.37
N VAL A 233 0.43 4.68 5.95
CA VAL A 233 -0.02 3.30 6.16
C VAL A 233 -0.48 3.16 7.62
N VAL A 234 -1.76 2.80 7.81
CA VAL A 234 -2.34 2.54 9.13
C VAL A 234 -3.18 1.28 9.07
N GLY A 235 -2.83 0.27 9.88
CA GLY A 235 -3.46 -1.06 9.83
C GLY A 235 -4.91 -1.08 10.33
N ALA A 236 -5.77 -1.84 9.66
CA ALA A 236 -7.18 -2.06 10.02
C ALA A 236 -7.36 -2.70 11.40
N THR A 237 -6.34 -3.41 11.90
CA THR A 237 -6.35 -4.08 13.22
C THR A 237 -6.30 -3.12 14.42
N TYR A 238 -6.16 -1.82 14.15
CA TYR A 238 -6.05 -0.76 15.16
C TYR A 238 -7.05 0.38 14.89
N PRO A 239 -8.38 0.15 14.97
CA PRO A 239 -9.40 1.13 14.61
C PRO A 239 -9.37 2.40 15.46
N GLU A 240 -9.08 2.31 16.77
CA GLU A 240 -8.99 3.48 17.64
C GLU A 240 -7.77 4.35 17.30
N GLN A 241 -6.62 3.73 17.02
CA GLN A 241 -5.44 4.44 16.52
C GLN A 241 -5.72 5.09 15.15
N GLY A 242 -6.46 4.39 14.29
CA GLY A 242 -6.94 4.93 13.02
C GLY A 242 -7.78 6.20 13.19
N ARG A 243 -8.68 6.22 14.18
CA ARG A 243 -9.49 7.40 14.52
C ARG A 243 -8.62 8.59 14.97
N VAL A 244 -7.63 8.33 15.82
CA VAL A 244 -6.67 9.37 16.26
C VAL A 244 -5.88 9.89 15.07
N LEU A 245 -5.30 8.98 14.28
CA LEU A 245 -4.44 9.32 13.14
C LEU A 245 -5.21 10.03 12.02
N ARG A 246 -6.51 9.71 11.79
CA ARG A 246 -7.33 10.48 10.84
C ARG A 246 -7.43 11.95 11.23
N ARG A 247 -7.54 12.25 12.53
CA ARG A 247 -7.56 13.64 13.04
C ARG A 247 -6.21 14.32 12.98
N VAL A 248 -5.13 13.57 13.23
CA VAL A 248 -3.75 14.08 13.16
C VAL A 248 -3.35 14.39 11.71
N MET A 249 -3.79 13.55 10.76
CA MET A 249 -3.43 13.66 9.34
C MET A 249 -4.66 13.91 8.45
N PRO A 250 -5.40 15.04 8.61
CA PRO A 250 -6.67 15.25 7.92
C PRO A 250 -6.55 15.30 6.40
N LYS A 251 -5.40 15.69 5.88
CA LYS A 251 -5.12 15.84 4.43
C LYS A 251 -4.37 14.67 3.81
N SER A 252 -3.88 13.71 4.61
CA SER A 252 -3.19 12.54 4.09
C SER A 252 -4.15 11.40 3.78
N PHE A 253 -4.00 10.78 2.62
CA PHE A 253 -4.73 9.55 2.30
C PHE A 253 -4.14 8.38 3.10
N ILE A 254 -4.98 7.48 3.62
CA ILE A 254 -4.54 6.34 4.43
C ILE A 254 -4.68 5.05 3.62
N LEU A 255 -3.56 4.35 3.41
CA LEU A 255 -3.54 2.98 2.95
C LEU A 255 -3.76 2.06 4.15
N VAL A 256 -4.85 1.28 4.14
CA VAL A 256 -5.29 0.48 5.27
C VAL A 256 -5.12 -1.02 4.96
N PRO A 257 -3.97 -1.65 5.31
CA PRO A 257 -3.81 -3.09 5.23
C PRO A 257 -4.46 -3.81 6.41
N GLY A 258 -4.73 -5.13 6.25
CA GLY A 258 -5.18 -5.98 7.34
C GLY A 258 -6.68 -6.31 7.35
N TYR A 259 -7.42 -5.91 6.30
CA TYR A 259 -8.81 -6.32 6.13
C TYR A 259 -8.93 -7.82 5.86
N GLY A 260 -9.95 -8.45 6.45
CA GLY A 260 -10.31 -9.85 6.27
C GLY A 260 -9.30 -10.81 6.90
N ALA A 261 -8.24 -11.18 6.21
CA ALA A 261 -7.29 -12.21 6.63
C ALA A 261 -6.53 -11.93 7.94
N GLN A 262 -6.48 -10.67 8.39
CA GLN A 262 -5.90 -10.26 9.68
C GLN A 262 -6.97 -9.84 10.70
N GLY A 263 -8.26 -10.02 10.39
CA GLY A 263 -9.38 -9.81 11.31
C GLY A 263 -10.08 -8.46 11.18
N GLY A 264 -9.59 -7.52 10.36
CA GLY A 264 -10.29 -6.25 10.12
C GLY A 264 -11.60 -6.46 9.34
N THR A 265 -12.65 -5.75 9.71
CA THR A 265 -13.98 -5.78 9.10
C THR A 265 -14.37 -4.39 8.57
N GLY A 266 -15.43 -4.30 7.76
CA GLY A 266 -15.93 -3.02 7.26
C GLY A 266 -16.22 -2.01 8.39
N LYS A 267 -16.72 -2.47 9.54
CA LYS A 267 -17.01 -1.60 10.70
C LYS A 267 -15.76 -0.97 11.31
N ASP A 268 -14.64 -1.68 11.29
CA ASP A 268 -13.36 -1.17 11.82
C ASP A 268 -12.78 -0.08 10.93
N LEU A 269 -13.20 -0.05 9.65
CA LEU A 269 -12.64 0.85 8.63
C LEU A 269 -13.24 2.26 8.63
N ILE A 270 -14.46 2.45 9.13
CA ILE A 270 -15.21 3.72 9.01
C ILE A 270 -14.41 4.91 9.52
N HIS A 271 -13.62 4.70 10.57
CA HIS A 271 -12.85 5.76 11.25
C HIS A 271 -11.65 6.28 10.43
N PHE A 272 -11.25 5.56 9.38
CA PHE A 272 -10.17 5.97 8.49
C PHE A 272 -10.64 6.96 7.41
N PHE A 273 -11.94 7.02 7.16
CA PHE A 273 -12.55 7.82 6.10
C PHE A 273 -13.12 9.15 6.62
N ASP A 274 -13.18 10.13 5.74
CA ASP A 274 -13.91 11.38 5.94
C ASP A 274 -15.44 11.20 5.72
N GLU A 275 -16.18 12.30 5.83
CA GLU A 275 -17.63 12.32 5.65
C GLU A 275 -18.07 11.97 4.22
N ASN A 276 -17.20 12.16 3.24
CA ASN A 276 -17.44 11.89 1.82
C ASN A 276 -17.01 10.46 1.40
N ARG A 277 -16.73 9.57 2.37
CA ARG A 277 -16.17 8.22 2.14
C ARG A 277 -14.80 8.23 1.42
N LEU A 278 -14.05 9.34 1.55
CA LEU A 278 -12.70 9.51 1.01
C LEU A 278 -11.67 9.52 2.15
N GLY A 279 -10.41 9.72 1.81
CA GLY A 279 -9.31 9.80 2.76
C GLY A 279 -8.66 8.46 3.11
N ALA A 280 -9.22 7.34 2.65
CA ALA A 280 -8.62 6.03 2.84
C ALA A 280 -8.85 5.10 1.65
N ILE A 281 -7.97 4.10 1.52
CA ILE A 281 -8.10 2.99 0.59
C ILE A 281 -7.69 1.69 1.29
N VAL A 282 -8.48 0.64 1.15
CA VAL A 282 -8.38 -0.60 1.94
C VAL A 282 -7.75 -1.72 1.14
N ASN A 283 -6.66 -2.29 1.64
CA ASN A 283 -5.97 -3.39 0.99
C ASN A 283 -6.36 -4.75 1.59
N SER A 284 -6.71 -5.68 0.71
CA SER A 284 -6.80 -7.11 1.01
C SER A 284 -5.95 -7.89 0.01
N SER A 285 -5.09 -8.78 0.50
CA SER A 285 -4.22 -9.64 -0.32
C SER A 285 -4.72 -11.08 -0.30
N ARG A 286 -4.30 -11.87 0.68
CA ARG A 286 -4.64 -13.30 0.79
C ARG A 286 -6.14 -13.57 0.71
N GLY A 287 -6.98 -12.74 1.31
CA GLY A 287 -8.44 -12.87 1.29
C GLY A 287 -9.04 -12.80 -0.11
N ILE A 288 -8.33 -12.20 -1.07
CA ILE A 288 -8.73 -12.08 -2.47
C ILE A 288 -7.97 -13.06 -3.35
N ILE A 289 -6.64 -12.97 -3.40
CA ILE A 289 -5.86 -13.76 -4.38
C ILE A 289 -5.84 -15.28 -4.08
N ALA A 290 -6.04 -15.67 -2.82
CA ALA A 290 -6.16 -17.06 -2.40
C ALA A 290 -7.61 -17.45 -2.00
N ALA A 291 -8.61 -16.67 -2.42
CA ALA A 291 -10.01 -16.87 -2.05
C ALA A 291 -10.51 -18.28 -2.36
N TYR A 292 -10.14 -18.83 -3.53
CA TYR A 292 -10.53 -20.18 -3.97
C TYR A 292 -10.12 -21.31 -3.00
N GLN A 293 -9.09 -21.07 -2.15
CA GLN A 293 -8.63 -22.03 -1.12
C GLN A 293 -9.46 -21.94 0.17
N SER A 294 -10.32 -20.93 0.32
CA SER A 294 -11.16 -20.77 1.51
C SER A 294 -12.46 -21.54 1.38
N GLY A 295 -13.03 -21.98 2.51
CA GLY A 295 -14.33 -22.68 2.51
C GLY A 295 -15.47 -21.87 1.88
N ARG A 296 -15.43 -20.54 1.99
CA ARG A 296 -16.44 -19.63 1.44
C ARG A 296 -16.49 -19.63 -0.10
N TYR A 297 -15.33 -19.72 -0.74
CA TYR A 297 -15.18 -19.63 -2.20
C TYR A 297 -14.72 -20.95 -2.83
N GLY A 298 -14.63 -22.04 -2.07
CA GLY A 298 -14.17 -23.35 -2.54
C GLY A 298 -14.98 -23.94 -3.70
N LYS A 299 -16.22 -23.46 -3.89
CA LYS A 299 -17.07 -23.86 -5.02
C LYS A 299 -16.49 -23.50 -6.40
N PHE A 300 -15.59 -22.52 -6.47
CA PHE A 300 -14.94 -22.11 -7.72
C PHE A 300 -13.81 -23.07 -8.12
N GLY A 301 -13.23 -23.79 -7.16
CA GLY A 301 -12.09 -24.66 -7.41
C GLY A 301 -10.83 -23.94 -7.88
N PRO A 302 -9.73 -24.68 -8.08
CA PRO A 302 -8.47 -24.10 -8.57
C PRO A 302 -8.56 -23.50 -9.98
N GLU A 303 -9.40 -24.05 -10.86
CA GLU A 303 -9.58 -23.54 -12.23
C GLU A 303 -10.32 -22.19 -12.25
N GLY A 304 -11.25 -21.98 -11.32
CA GLY A 304 -12.01 -20.74 -11.16
C GLY A 304 -11.41 -19.76 -10.14
N PHE A 305 -10.11 -19.83 -9.86
CA PHE A 305 -9.48 -18.98 -8.83
C PHE A 305 -9.66 -17.48 -9.08
N ALA A 306 -9.65 -17.05 -10.35
CA ALA A 306 -9.84 -15.65 -10.72
C ALA A 306 -11.30 -15.20 -10.47
N ASP A 307 -12.28 -16.07 -10.71
CA ASP A 307 -13.68 -15.79 -10.39
C ASP A 307 -13.91 -15.75 -8.88
N ALA A 308 -13.23 -16.63 -8.12
CA ALA A 308 -13.21 -16.56 -6.66
C ALA A 308 -12.64 -15.22 -6.15
N SER A 309 -11.56 -14.73 -6.77
CA SER A 309 -10.98 -13.43 -6.45
C SER A 309 -11.95 -12.29 -6.75
N ARG A 310 -12.63 -12.33 -7.90
CA ARG A 310 -13.67 -11.37 -8.25
C ARG A 310 -14.80 -11.35 -7.23
N GLN A 311 -15.32 -12.52 -6.85
CA GLN A 311 -16.38 -12.62 -5.86
C GLN A 311 -15.93 -12.09 -4.50
N ALA A 312 -14.69 -12.36 -4.10
CA ALA A 312 -14.14 -11.85 -2.84
C ALA A 312 -14.01 -10.31 -2.84
N VAL A 313 -13.69 -9.69 -3.97
CA VAL A 313 -13.72 -8.23 -4.14
C VAL A 313 -15.13 -7.68 -3.99
N ILE A 314 -16.13 -8.28 -4.66
CA ILE A 314 -17.54 -7.87 -4.57
C ILE A 314 -18.05 -7.95 -3.13
N ASP A 315 -17.72 -9.04 -2.44
CA ASP A 315 -18.11 -9.23 -1.04
C ASP A 315 -17.46 -8.20 -0.11
N MET A 316 -16.19 -7.85 -0.36
CA MET A 316 -15.48 -6.82 0.38
C MET A 316 -16.10 -5.42 0.16
N ILE A 317 -16.44 -5.07 -1.08
CA ILE A 317 -17.13 -3.82 -1.40
C ILE A 317 -18.47 -3.75 -0.66
N THR A 318 -19.24 -4.84 -0.71
CA THR A 318 -20.54 -4.93 -0.04
C THR A 318 -20.42 -4.77 1.48
N ASP A 319 -19.42 -5.38 2.12
CA ASP A 319 -19.18 -5.25 3.57
C ASP A 319 -18.82 -3.80 3.96
N ILE A 320 -17.99 -3.14 3.17
CA ILE A 320 -17.62 -1.74 3.38
C ILE A 320 -18.84 -0.83 3.20
N ASP A 321 -19.66 -1.03 2.16
CA ASP A 321 -20.87 -0.23 1.93
C ASP A 321 -21.90 -0.41 3.04
N GLN A 322 -22.12 -1.65 3.50
CA GLN A 322 -22.99 -1.93 4.64
C GLN A 322 -22.50 -1.25 5.92
N ALA A 323 -21.19 -1.22 6.13
CA ALA A 323 -20.62 -0.52 7.27
C ALA A 323 -20.86 0.98 7.21
N PHE A 324 -20.71 1.63 6.06
CA PHE A 324 -21.06 3.05 5.87
C PHE A 324 -22.55 3.30 6.08
N ALA A 325 -23.42 2.48 5.49
CA ALA A 325 -24.86 2.60 5.65
C ALA A 325 -25.30 2.50 7.12
N SER A 326 -24.61 1.66 7.93
CA SER A 326 -24.91 1.49 9.36
C SER A 326 -24.67 2.74 10.21
N VAL A 327 -23.91 3.71 9.71
CA VAL A 327 -23.62 5.00 10.36
C VAL A 327 -24.21 6.20 9.62
N GLY A 328 -25.13 5.96 8.67
CA GLY A 328 -25.83 7.00 7.93
C GLY A 328 -24.98 7.71 6.87
N ARG A 329 -23.97 7.04 6.37
CA ARG A 329 -23.08 7.53 5.31
C ARG A 329 -23.30 6.82 4.00
#